data_99308ecd7bc68589ef32bde986e2ea85
#
_entry.id   99308ecd7bc68589ef32bde986e2ea85
#
_cell.length_a   1.000
_cell.length_b   1.000
_cell.length_c   1.000
_cell.angle_alpha   90.00
_cell.angle_beta   90.00
_cell.angle_gamma   90.00
#
_symmetry.space_group_name_H-M   'P 1'
#
loop_
_entity.id
_entity.type
_entity.pdbx_description
1 polymer ?
#
loop_
_entity_poly.entity_id
_entity_poly.type
_entity_poly.pdbx_seq_one_letter_code
_entity_poly.pdbx_strand_id
1 'polypeptide(L)'
;MESPLTVSNQLPDLAFTENLRKCIQVNLNSHPRIDSNNASLRKAAVAVIIVPSTKGKAGFVLTRRSRGLRNHSHQYALPGGRIDSGETRQDTVLREVNEEIGILTDKSQIIGTLDDYETRSGFSITPIVLWVEDLSALSAEPDEVDEIFIIDLEELFRSDSPRWVEIEESKNRVLQLPIRNRLIHAPTAALLYQFREVGLAGKFMRTD
;
A
#
# COMPACT_ATOMS: atom_id res chain seq x y z
N MET A 1 36.57 -15.56 -5.21
CA MET A 1 35.30 -16.32 -5.22
C MET A 1 34.51 -15.82 -4.01
N GLU A 2 33.69 -14.80 -4.22
CA GLU A 2 32.80 -14.29 -3.18
C GLU A 2 31.57 -15.20 -3.11
N SER A 3 31.26 -15.67 -1.90
CA SER A 3 30.09 -16.49 -1.64
C SER A 3 28.81 -15.70 -1.94
N PRO A 4 27.77 -16.31 -2.55
CA PRO A 4 26.50 -15.64 -2.74
C PRO A 4 25.89 -15.30 -1.37
N LEU A 5 25.47 -14.05 -1.21
CA LEU A 5 24.74 -13.56 -0.06
C LEU A 5 23.53 -14.47 0.18
N THR A 6 23.58 -15.22 1.25
CA THR A 6 22.46 -16.02 1.75
C THR A 6 21.37 -15.03 2.13
N VAL A 7 20.32 -14.93 1.34
CA VAL A 7 19.11 -14.19 1.70
C VAL A 7 18.54 -14.86 2.95
N SER A 8 18.72 -14.22 4.08
CA SER A 8 18.16 -14.64 5.37
C SER A 8 16.63 -14.67 5.22
N ASN A 9 16.04 -15.83 5.43
CA ASN A 9 14.59 -16.04 5.39
C ASN A 9 13.89 -15.54 6.68
N GLN A 10 14.57 -14.66 7.45
CA GLN A 10 14.02 -14.03 8.64
C GLN A 10 13.28 -12.75 8.24
N LEU A 11 12.06 -12.62 8.79
CA LEU A 11 11.31 -11.38 8.71
C LEU A 11 12.15 -10.20 9.26
N PRO A 12 12.08 -9.02 8.63
CA PRO A 12 12.75 -7.84 9.19
C PRO A 12 12.19 -7.54 10.58
N ASP A 13 12.99 -6.88 11.40
CA ASP A 13 12.48 -6.26 12.62
C ASP A 13 11.46 -5.20 12.25
N LEU A 14 10.21 -5.38 12.67
CA LEU A 14 9.08 -4.50 12.35
C LEU A 14 8.87 -3.39 13.40
N ALA A 15 9.88 -3.11 14.24
CA ALA A 15 9.88 -1.92 15.07
C ALA A 15 9.93 -0.64 14.22
N PHE A 16 9.20 0.41 14.61
CA PHE A 16 9.20 1.70 13.90
C PHE A 16 10.51 2.43 14.15
N THR A 17 11.50 2.17 13.32
CA THR A 17 12.87 2.67 13.46
C THR A 17 13.43 3.12 12.13
N GLU A 18 14.46 3.96 12.16
CA GLU A 18 15.20 4.37 10.96
C GLU A 18 15.85 3.17 10.24
N ASN A 19 16.17 2.09 10.96
CA ASN A 19 16.68 0.86 10.35
C ASN A 19 15.62 0.18 9.46
N LEU A 20 14.37 0.08 9.92
CA LEU A 20 13.27 -0.45 9.12
C LEU A 20 13.01 0.45 7.91
N ARG A 21 12.98 1.79 8.10
CA ARG A 21 12.82 2.76 7.02
C ARG A 21 13.84 2.55 5.92
N LYS A 22 15.15 2.48 6.30
CA LYS A 22 16.25 2.23 5.35
C LYS A 22 16.13 0.87 4.66
N CYS A 23 15.76 -0.18 5.40
CA CYS A 23 15.56 -1.50 4.83
C CYS A 23 14.49 -1.48 3.73
N ILE A 24 13.33 -0.90 4.02
CA ILE A 24 12.24 -0.75 3.04
C ILE A 24 12.71 0.06 1.82
N GLN A 25 13.38 1.19 2.05
CA GLN A 25 13.88 2.06 0.98
C GLN A 25 14.88 1.36 0.07
N VAL A 26 15.81 0.59 0.64
CA VAL A 26 16.78 -0.20 -0.11
C VAL A 26 16.07 -1.27 -0.96
N ASN A 27 15.13 -1.98 -0.37
CA ASN A 27 14.35 -3.01 -1.05
C ASN A 27 13.57 -2.43 -2.25
N LEU A 28 12.87 -1.31 -2.04
CA LEU A 28 12.10 -0.64 -3.08
C LEU A 28 13.00 -0.10 -4.20
N ASN A 29 14.15 0.50 -3.87
CA ASN A 29 15.09 1.03 -4.85
C ASN A 29 15.81 -0.07 -5.66
N SER A 30 15.97 -1.26 -5.08
CA SER A 30 16.57 -2.42 -5.75
C SER A 30 15.58 -3.19 -6.61
N HIS A 31 14.29 -2.97 -6.43
CA HIS A 31 13.24 -3.63 -7.20
C HIS A 31 13.16 -3.03 -8.62
N PRO A 32 13.26 -3.86 -9.68
CA PRO A 32 13.09 -3.42 -11.06
C PRO A 32 11.61 -3.13 -11.34
N ARG A 33 11.18 -1.93 -10.94
CA ARG A 33 9.78 -1.51 -10.99
C ARG A 33 9.20 -1.61 -12.41
N ILE A 34 7.96 -2.09 -12.51
CA ILE A 34 7.20 -2.20 -13.75
C ILE A 34 6.13 -1.10 -13.79
N ASP A 35 6.20 -0.26 -14.81
CA ASP A 35 5.15 0.69 -15.17
C ASP A 35 4.14 0.03 -16.10
N SER A 36 2.85 0.29 -15.88
CA SER A 36 1.83 -0.10 -16.86
C SER A 36 1.93 0.77 -18.11
N ASN A 37 2.15 0.13 -19.25
CA ASN A 37 2.18 0.77 -20.56
C ASN A 37 0.80 0.84 -21.24
N ASN A 38 -0.27 0.41 -20.56
CA ASN A 38 -1.61 0.37 -21.08
C ASN A 38 -2.23 1.78 -21.07
N ALA A 39 -2.17 2.46 -22.22
CA ALA A 39 -2.70 3.82 -22.39
C ALA A 39 -4.23 3.92 -22.27
N SER A 40 -4.96 2.80 -22.35
CA SER A 40 -6.41 2.79 -22.20
C SER A 40 -6.88 2.90 -20.76
N LEU A 41 -5.98 2.68 -19.79
CA LEU A 41 -6.30 2.71 -18.37
C LEU A 41 -6.21 4.13 -17.80
N ARG A 42 -7.17 4.46 -16.95
CA ARG A 42 -7.14 5.69 -16.16
C ARG A 42 -6.04 5.57 -15.08
N LYS A 43 -5.23 6.59 -14.93
CA LYS A 43 -4.14 6.58 -13.97
C LYS A 43 -4.63 7.00 -12.58
N ALA A 44 -4.18 6.29 -11.57
CA ALA A 44 -4.43 6.58 -10.16
C ALA A 44 -3.17 6.33 -9.33
N ALA A 45 -3.08 6.94 -8.16
CA ALA A 45 -2.00 6.71 -7.22
C ALA A 45 -2.56 6.55 -5.81
N VAL A 46 -1.97 5.65 -5.03
CA VAL A 46 -2.36 5.39 -3.63
C VAL A 46 -1.15 5.36 -2.71
N ALA A 47 -1.36 5.66 -1.44
CA ALA A 47 -0.31 5.72 -0.43
C ALA A 47 -0.29 4.46 0.43
N VAL A 48 0.83 3.75 0.48
CA VAL A 48 1.17 2.82 1.55
C VAL A 48 1.89 3.62 2.63
N ILE A 49 1.16 4.11 3.61
CA ILE A 49 1.69 5.02 4.64
C ILE A 49 2.14 4.22 5.84
N ILE A 50 3.46 4.21 6.09
CA ILE A 50 4.06 3.55 7.24
C ILE A 50 4.16 4.56 8.39
N VAL A 51 3.63 4.17 9.53
CA VAL A 51 3.43 5.04 10.71
C VAL A 51 3.85 4.33 11.99
N PRO A 52 4.12 5.06 13.08
CA PRO A 52 4.24 4.46 14.39
C PRO A 52 2.89 3.84 14.81
N SER A 53 2.96 2.63 15.35
CA SER A 53 1.84 1.90 15.93
C SER A 53 2.05 1.67 17.41
N THR A 54 1.27 0.77 18.01
CA THR A 54 1.35 0.48 19.45
C THR A 54 2.69 -0.17 19.83
N LYS A 55 3.20 0.14 21.03
CA LYS A 55 4.40 -0.49 21.60
C LYS A 55 5.67 -0.37 20.75
N GLY A 56 5.84 0.74 20.02
CA GLY A 56 7.03 0.98 19.21
C GLY A 56 7.10 0.17 17.91
N LYS A 57 6.01 -0.51 17.52
CA LYS A 57 5.91 -1.22 16.23
C LYS A 57 5.64 -0.26 15.09
N ALA A 58 5.95 -0.68 13.88
CA ALA A 58 5.49 -0.04 12.66
C ALA A 58 4.12 -0.59 12.26
N GLY A 59 3.28 0.31 11.78
CA GLY A 59 1.99 0.00 11.20
C GLY A 59 1.80 0.67 9.86
N PHE A 60 0.69 0.41 9.21
CA PHE A 60 0.26 1.11 8.01
C PHE A 60 -1.16 1.65 8.17
N VAL A 61 -1.45 2.72 7.43
CA VAL A 61 -2.79 3.32 7.42
C VAL A 61 -3.69 2.58 6.44
N LEU A 62 -4.89 2.22 6.91
CA LEU A 62 -5.98 1.69 6.09
C LEU A 62 -7.22 2.52 6.38
N THR A 63 -7.96 2.91 5.36
CA THR A 63 -9.22 3.63 5.49
C THR A 63 -10.41 2.73 5.18
N ARG A 64 -11.58 3.09 5.71
CA ARG A 64 -12.85 2.60 5.25
C ARG A 64 -13.61 3.73 4.59
N ARG A 65 -13.95 3.54 3.33
CA ARG A 65 -14.65 4.56 2.53
C ARG A 65 -16.03 4.87 3.08
N SER A 66 -16.44 6.12 3.01
CA SER A 66 -17.74 6.59 3.46
C SER A 66 -18.91 5.86 2.76
N ARG A 67 -20.01 5.66 3.48
CA ARG A 67 -21.23 5.04 2.96
C ARG A 67 -21.94 5.88 1.90
N GLY A 68 -21.72 7.20 1.91
CA GLY A 68 -22.31 8.14 0.96
C GLY A 68 -21.74 8.08 -0.45
N LEU A 69 -20.63 7.41 -0.64
CA LEU A 69 -19.97 7.31 -1.95
C LEU A 69 -20.72 6.40 -2.91
N ARG A 70 -20.86 6.83 -4.17
CA ARG A 70 -21.57 6.06 -5.22
C ARG A 70 -20.87 4.75 -5.58
N ASN A 71 -19.53 4.71 -5.48
CA ASN A 71 -18.72 3.55 -5.85
C ASN A 71 -17.86 3.09 -4.66
N HIS A 72 -17.73 1.77 -4.49
CA HIS A 72 -16.87 1.17 -3.48
C HIS A 72 -17.16 1.63 -2.04
N SER A 73 -18.44 1.98 -1.78
CA SER A 73 -18.92 2.36 -0.45
C SER A 73 -18.58 1.31 0.58
N HIS A 74 -18.13 1.74 1.76
CA HIS A 74 -17.82 0.89 2.92
C HIS A 74 -16.68 -0.15 2.69
N GLN A 75 -15.92 -0.03 1.60
CA GLN A 75 -14.76 -0.87 1.35
C GLN A 75 -13.50 -0.33 2.02
N TYR A 76 -12.60 -1.24 2.36
CA TYR A 76 -11.27 -0.89 2.86
C TYR A 76 -10.37 -0.49 1.70
N ALA A 77 -9.64 0.61 1.86
CA ALA A 77 -8.77 1.17 0.84
C ALA A 77 -7.49 1.74 1.45
N LEU A 78 -6.48 1.87 0.63
CA LEU A 78 -5.35 2.77 0.89
C LEU A 78 -5.76 4.18 0.48
N PRO A 79 -5.36 5.24 1.20
CA PRO A 79 -5.60 6.62 0.78
C PRO A 79 -5.07 6.87 -0.63
N GLY A 80 -5.84 7.58 -1.45
CA GLY A 80 -5.45 7.88 -2.81
C GLY A 80 -6.58 8.00 -3.80
N GLY A 81 -6.27 8.49 -5.00
CA GLY A 81 -7.25 8.80 -6.02
C GLY A 81 -6.71 8.85 -7.43
N ARG A 82 -7.48 9.48 -8.30
CA ARG A 82 -7.11 9.68 -9.70
C ARG A 82 -6.04 10.75 -9.82
N ILE A 83 -5.16 10.56 -10.78
CA ILE A 83 -4.18 11.58 -11.15
C ILE A 83 -4.89 12.64 -11.97
N ASP A 84 -4.90 13.87 -11.46
CA ASP A 84 -5.50 15.01 -12.14
C ASP A 84 -4.57 15.56 -13.26
N SER A 85 -5.16 16.35 -14.14
CA SER A 85 -4.40 16.93 -15.26
C SER A 85 -3.28 17.83 -14.74
N GLY A 86 -2.04 17.51 -15.11
CA GLY A 86 -0.84 18.23 -14.69
C GLY A 86 -0.21 17.74 -13.39
N GLU A 87 -0.84 16.80 -12.68
CA GLU A 87 -0.24 16.18 -11.49
C GLU A 87 0.72 15.05 -11.86
N THR A 88 1.74 14.88 -11.04
CA THR A 88 2.50 13.63 -10.97
C THR A 88 1.83 12.64 -10.02
N ARG A 89 2.18 11.36 -10.10
CA ARG A 89 1.75 10.32 -9.15
C ARG A 89 2.03 10.71 -7.69
N GLN A 90 3.17 11.37 -7.46
CA GLN A 90 3.58 11.82 -6.13
C GLN A 90 2.71 12.98 -5.65
N ASP A 91 2.46 13.97 -6.51
CA ASP A 91 1.61 15.12 -6.14
C ASP A 91 0.20 14.66 -5.79
N THR A 92 -0.37 13.71 -6.58
CA THR A 92 -1.67 13.11 -6.29
C THR A 92 -1.71 12.45 -4.92
N VAL A 93 -0.72 11.60 -4.59
CA VAL A 93 -0.70 10.90 -3.29
C VAL A 93 -0.60 11.90 -2.13
N LEU A 94 0.24 12.93 -2.24
CA LEU A 94 0.39 13.92 -1.17
C LEU A 94 -0.90 14.74 -0.97
N ARG A 95 -1.59 15.10 -2.06
CA ARG A 95 -2.89 15.78 -2.01
C ARG A 95 -3.96 14.92 -1.37
N GLU A 96 -4.14 13.68 -1.87
CA GLU A 96 -5.18 12.74 -1.39
C GLU A 96 -4.98 12.37 0.09
N VAL A 97 -3.74 12.17 0.54
CA VAL A 97 -3.43 11.91 1.95
C VAL A 97 -3.86 13.08 2.83
N ASN A 98 -3.62 14.32 2.38
CA ASN A 98 -4.09 15.49 3.11
C ASN A 98 -5.63 15.60 3.09
N GLU A 99 -6.26 15.41 1.94
CA GLU A 99 -7.72 15.53 1.76
C GLU A 99 -8.47 14.45 2.53
N GLU A 100 -8.11 13.17 2.40
CA GLU A 100 -8.83 12.04 2.99
C GLU A 100 -8.57 11.86 4.50
N ILE A 101 -7.32 12.12 4.95
CA ILE A 101 -6.92 11.79 6.34
C ILE A 101 -6.20 12.92 7.08
N GLY A 102 -6.15 14.14 6.53
CA GLY A 102 -5.67 15.35 7.21
C GLY A 102 -4.16 15.43 7.46
N ILE A 103 -3.36 14.48 6.99
CA ILE A 103 -1.92 14.50 7.21
C ILE A 103 -1.23 15.32 6.11
N LEU A 104 -0.56 16.40 6.48
CA LEU A 104 0.30 17.15 5.58
C LEU A 104 1.62 16.40 5.39
N THR A 105 1.86 15.95 4.16
CA THR A 105 3.08 15.26 3.77
C THR A 105 3.77 15.98 2.62
N ASP A 106 5.07 15.75 2.46
CA ASP A 106 5.86 16.26 1.35
C ASP A 106 6.70 15.14 0.70
N LYS A 107 7.42 15.50 -0.37
CA LYS A 107 8.21 14.52 -1.15
C LYS A 107 9.35 13.87 -0.37
N SER A 108 9.81 14.45 0.75
CA SER A 108 10.88 13.88 1.58
C SER A 108 10.43 12.64 2.37
N GLN A 109 9.12 12.49 2.56
CA GLN A 109 8.52 11.34 3.23
C GLN A 109 8.29 10.15 2.28
N ILE A 110 8.43 10.36 0.96
CA ILE A 110 8.35 9.26 -0.02
C ILE A 110 9.64 8.44 0.06
N ILE A 111 9.50 7.15 0.37
CA ILE A 111 10.63 6.22 0.48
C ILE A 111 10.72 5.21 -0.66
N GLY A 112 9.74 5.19 -1.56
CA GLY A 112 9.78 4.38 -2.77
C GLY A 112 8.44 4.22 -3.46
N THR A 113 8.45 3.48 -4.56
CA THR A 113 7.28 3.22 -5.41
C THR A 113 7.28 1.76 -5.81
N LEU A 114 6.11 1.13 -5.82
CA LEU A 114 5.89 -0.25 -6.24
C LEU A 114 5.41 -0.31 -7.71
N ASP A 115 5.24 -1.53 -8.23
CA ASP A 115 4.74 -1.74 -9.59
C ASP A 115 3.30 -1.23 -9.74
N ASP A 116 2.97 -0.78 -10.92
CA ASP A 116 1.60 -0.43 -11.27
C ASP A 116 0.71 -1.68 -11.25
N TYR A 117 -0.46 -1.55 -10.67
CA TYR A 117 -1.48 -2.59 -10.64
C TYR A 117 -2.64 -2.24 -11.57
N GLU A 118 -2.87 -3.07 -12.59
CA GLU A 118 -3.99 -2.92 -13.51
C GLU A 118 -5.27 -3.55 -12.95
N THR A 119 -6.30 -2.73 -12.78
CA THR A 119 -7.59 -3.19 -12.25
C THR A 119 -8.56 -3.56 -13.37
N ARG A 120 -9.46 -4.49 -13.09
CA ARG A 120 -10.57 -4.83 -14.00
C ARG A 120 -11.54 -3.66 -14.23
N SER A 121 -11.60 -2.71 -13.31
CA SER A 121 -12.41 -1.50 -13.43
C SER A 121 -11.80 -0.41 -14.32
N GLY A 122 -10.68 -0.71 -14.99
CA GLY A 122 -10.06 0.18 -15.97
C GLY A 122 -9.14 1.24 -15.36
N PHE A 123 -8.46 0.91 -14.27
CA PHE A 123 -7.43 1.75 -13.68
C PHE A 123 -6.06 1.07 -13.70
N SER A 124 -5.02 1.89 -13.84
CA SER A 124 -3.64 1.55 -13.48
C SER A 124 -3.31 2.33 -12.21
N ILE A 125 -3.11 1.61 -11.10
CA ILE A 125 -2.86 2.19 -9.79
C ILE A 125 -1.38 2.08 -9.45
N THR A 126 -0.74 3.22 -9.15
CA THR A 126 0.65 3.28 -8.68
C THR A 126 0.68 3.37 -7.15
N PRO A 127 1.22 2.38 -6.43
CA PRO A 127 1.42 2.48 -4.99
C PRO A 127 2.70 3.24 -4.68
N ILE A 128 2.61 4.26 -3.84
CA ILE A 128 3.74 5.05 -3.34
C ILE A 128 3.86 4.82 -1.85
N VAL A 129 5.07 4.52 -1.39
CA VAL A 129 5.34 4.23 0.02
C VAL A 129 5.81 5.48 0.71
N LEU A 130 5.09 5.88 1.76
CA LEU A 130 5.40 7.03 2.62
C LEU A 130 5.85 6.55 4.01
N TRP A 131 6.78 7.28 4.60
CA TRP A 131 7.17 7.14 6.00
C TRP A 131 6.77 8.38 6.78
N VAL A 132 5.80 8.25 7.70
CA VAL A 132 5.20 9.37 8.42
C VAL A 132 5.34 9.14 9.92
N GLU A 133 5.99 10.07 10.61
CA GLU A 133 6.28 9.98 12.05
C GLU A 133 5.21 10.70 12.89
N ASP A 134 4.69 11.82 12.38
CA ASP A 134 3.73 12.65 13.08
C ASP A 134 2.30 12.38 12.60
N LEU A 135 1.48 11.89 13.51
CA LEU A 135 0.06 11.63 13.31
C LEU A 135 -0.84 12.61 14.06
N SER A 136 -0.30 13.71 14.58
CA SER A 136 -1.07 14.66 15.40
C SER A 136 -2.25 15.29 14.66
N ALA A 137 -2.16 15.40 13.34
CA ALA A 137 -3.21 15.95 12.47
C ALA A 137 -4.15 14.87 11.89
N LEU A 138 -3.93 13.59 12.21
CA LEU A 138 -4.71 12.47 11.64
C LEU A 138 -6.20 12.64 11.92
N SER A 139 -6.97 12.90 10.87
CA SER A 139 -8.42 13.13 10.95
C SER A 139 -9.08 12.69 9.65
N ALA A 140 -10.14 11.87 9.75
CA ALA A 140 -10.90 11.46 8.59
C ALA A 140 -11.73 12.63 8.02
N GLU A 141 -11.73 12.78 6.68
CA GLU A 141 -12.70 13.63 5.99
C GLU A 141 -14.04 12.84 5.90
N PRO A 142 -15.10 13.24 6.60
CA PRO A 142 -16.30 12.41 6.77
C PRO A 142 -17.04 12.09 5.47
N ASP A 143 -16.92 12.96 4.46
CA ASP A 143 -17.56 12.75 3.16
C ASP A 143 -16.89 11.64 2.36
N GLU A 144 -15.61 11.34 2.63
CA GLU A 144 -14.82 10.36 1.89
C GLU A 144 -14.42 9.14 2.72
N VAL A 145 -14.10 9.34 4.00
CA VAL A 145 -13.56 8.33 4.91
C VAL A 145 -14.43 8.20 6.17
N ASP A 146 -15.01 7.02 6.36
CA ASP A 146 -15.83 6.66 7.52
C ASP A 146 -14.97 6.36 8.77
N GLU A 147 -13.81 5.72 8.55
CA GLU A 147 -12.92 5.32 9.65
C GLU A 147 -11.47 5.12 9.16
N ILE A 148 -10.51 5.51 9.99
CA ILE A 148 -9.08 5.29 9.77
C ILE A 148 -8.60 4.22 10.74
N PHE A 149 -7.81 3.27 10.22
CA PHE A 149 -7.20 2.20 10.99
C PHE A 149 -5.68 2.28 10.89
N ILE A 150 -4.98 2.18 12.02
CA ILE A 150 -3.57 1.86 12.05
C ILE A 150 -3.45 0.36 12.30
N ILE A 151 -2.85 -0.35 11.37
CA ILE A 151 -2.70 -1.81 11.35
C ILE A 151 -1.23 -2.14 11.49
N ASP A 152 -0.85 -2.96 12.46
CA ASP A 152 0.54 -3.40 12.64
C ASP A 152 1.03 -4.14 11.39
N LEU A 153 2.26 -3.89 10.95
CA LEU A 153 2.84 -4.57 9.77
C LEU A 153 2.88 -6.09 9.93
N GLU A 154 2.93 -6.59 11.16
CA GLU A 154 2.87 -8.03 11.46
C GLU A 154 1.60 -8.70 10.91
N GLU A 155 0.48 -7.97 10.81
CA GLU A 155 -0.77 -8.50 10.24
C GLU A 155 -0.63 -8.95 8.78
N LEU A 156 0.33 -8.38 8.03
CA LEU A 156 0.61 -8.82 6.66
C LEU A 156 1.25 -10.21 6.60
N PHE A 157 1.88 -10.66 7.70
CA PHE A 157 2.60 -11.94 7.80
C PHE A 157 1.82 -13.04 8.52
N ARG A 158 0.52 -12.89 8.64
CA ARG A 158 -0.36 -13.93 9.22
C ARG A 158 -0.19 -15.24 8.43
N SER A 159 -0.27 -16.35 9.12
CA SER A 159 -0.14 -17.70 8.51
C SER A 159 -1.29 -18.05 7.56
N ASP A 160 -2.46 -17.39 7.70
CA ASP A 160 -3.61 -17.54 6.83
C ASP A 160 -3.65 -16.49 5.68
N SER A 161 -2.55 -15.79 5.42
CA SER A 161 -2.38 -14.71 4.42
C SER A 161 -1.26 -15.05 3.44
N PRO A 162 -1.43 -14.87 2.13
CA PRO A 162 -2.65 -14.43 1.43
C PRO A 162 -3.64 -15.58 1.22
N ARG A 163 -4.89 -15.24 0.92
CA ARG A 163 -5.89 -16.18 0.41
C ARG A 163 -6.11 -15.95 -1.07
N TRP A 164 -6.04 -17.01 -1.84
CA TRP A 164 -6.32 -17.02 -3.27
C TRP A 164 -7.68 -17.65 -3.51
N VAL A 165 -8.64 -16.86 -4.00
CA VAL A 165 -10.01 -17.31 -4.23
C VAL A 165 -10.38 -17.26 -5.70
N GLU A 166 -11.18 -18.23 -6.14
CA GLU A 166 -11.80 -18.22 -7.45
C GLU A 166 -13.09 -17.45 -7.38
N ILE A 167 -13.33 -16.58 -8.35
CA ILE A 167 -14.57 -15.83 -8.50
C ILE A 167 -15.07 -15.98 -9.94
N GLU A 168 -16.40 -16.00 -10.13
CA GLU A 168 -17.00 -16.21 -11.44
C GLU A 168 -16.61 -15.13 -12.47
N GLU A 169 -16.35 -13.91 -12.01
CA GLU A 169 -16.00 -12.78 -12.85
C GLU A 169 -14.52 -12.73 -13.27
N SER A 170 -13.70 -13.68 -12.86
CA SER A 170 -12.27 -13.70 -13.17
C SER A 170 -11.78 -15.08 -13.55
N LYS A 171 -11.02 -15.17 -14.66
CA LYS A 171 -10.32 -16.40 -15.06
C LYS A 171 -9.15 -16.72 -14.13
N ASN A 172 -8.60 -15.71 -13.45
CA ASN A 172 -7.49 -15.86 -12.51
C ASN A 172 -8.01 -15.78 -11.09
N ARG A 173 -7.33 -16.45 -10.18
CA ARG A 173 -7.59 -16.31 -8.75
C ARG A 173 -7.42 -14.87 -8.30
N VAL A 174 -8.26 -14.43 -7.40
CA VAL A 174 -8.24 -13.09 -6.80
C VAL A 174 -7.65 -13.18 -5.40
N LEU A 175 -6.75 -12.25 -5.11
CA LEU A 175 -6.08 -12.19 -3.83
C LEU A 175 -6.95 -11.47 -2.79
N GLN A 176 -7.01 -12.07 -1.61
CA GLN A 176 -7.60 -11.49 -0.42
C GLN A 176 -6.59 -11.53 0.73
N LEU A 177 -6.57 -10.50 1.57
CA LEU A 177 -5.75 -10.43 2.77
C LEU A 177 -6.63 -10.42 4.02
N PRO A 178 -6.57 -11.47 4.87
CA PRO A 178 -7.11 -11.39 6.22
C PRO A 178 -6.28 -10.40 7.03
N ILE A 179 -6.94 -9.38 7.59
CA ILE A 179 -6.33 -8.38 8.47
C ILE A 179 -7.21 -8.26 9.70
N ARG A 180 -6.70 -8.62 10.89
CA ARG A 180 -7.50 -8.78 12.10
C ARG A 180 -8.70 -9.70 11.83
N ASN A 181 -9.92 -9.22 12.04
CA ASN A 181 -11.18 -9.94 11.77
C ASN A 181 -11.88 -9.48 10.46
N ARG A 182 -11.13 -8.85 9.54
CA ARG A 182 -11.62 -8.31 8.27
C ARG A 182 -10.98 -9.04 7.10
N LEU A 183 -11.64 -9.02 5.97
CA LEU A 183 -11.13 -9.55 4.72
C LEU A 183 -10.97 -8.40 3.73
N ILE A 184 -9.72 -8.10 3.39
CA ILE A 184 -9.39 -7.04 2.42
C ILE A 184 -9.34 -7.66 1.03
N HIS A 185 -10.00 -7.01 0.07
CA HIS A 185 -10.09 -7.46 -1.31
C HIS A 185 -9.14 -6.67 -2.23
N ALA A 186 -8.88 -7.22 -3.42
CA ALA A 186 -8.18 -6.47 -4.47
C ALA A 186 -9.01 -5.23 -4.90
N PRO A 187 -8.36 -4.10 -5.28
CA PRO A 187 -6.91 -3.96 -5.49
C PRO A 187 -6.09 -3.82 -4.20
N THR A 188 -6.66 -3.31 -3.11
CA THR A 188 -5.98 -3.01 -1.85
C THR A 188 -5.17 -4.20 -1.32
N ALA A 189 -5.75 -5.40 -1.34
CA ALA A 189 -5.06 -6.62 -0.92
C ALA A 189 -3.81 -6.91 -1.77
N ALA A 190 -3.90 -6.75 -3.09
CA ALA A 190 -2.79 -6.99 -4.00
C ALA A 190 -1.63 -6.01 -3.77
N LEU A 191 -1.95 -4.73 -3.57
CA LEU A 191 -0.96 -3.68 -3.31
C LEU A 191 -0.24 -3.89 -1.97
N LEU A 192 -0.97 -4.26 -0.91
CA LEU A 192 -0.38 -4.58 0.39
C LEU A 192 0.45 -5.87 0.34
N TYR A 193 0.01 -6.87 -0.44
CA TYR A 193 0.78 -8.08 -0.65
C TYR A 193 2.10 -7.79 -1.38
N GLN A 194 2.06 -6.97 -2.43
CA GLN A 194 3.27 -6.53 -3.12
C GLN A 194 4.21 -5.76 -2.18
N PHE A 195 3.68 -4.85 -1.35
CA PHE A 195 4.47 -4.15 -0.35
C PHE A 195 5.14 -5.12 0.64
N ARG A 196 4.41 -6.15 1.11
CA ARG A 196 4.96 -7.18 1.97
C ARG A 196 6.14 -7.91 1.33
N GLU A 197 5.97 -8.36 0.08
CA GLU A 197 6.99 -9.17 -0.59
C GLU A 197 8.18 -8.31 -1.03
N VAL A 198 7.94 -7.15 -1.63
CA VAL A 198 9.00 -6.28 -2.14
C VAL A 198 9.58 -5.41 -1.04
N GLY A 199 8.75 -4.58 -0.39
CA GLY A 199 9.20 -3.58 0.56
C GLY A 199 9.74 -4.18 1.85
N LEU A 200 9.02 -5.16 2.43
CA LEU A 200 9.40 -5.74 3.73
C LEU A 200 10.32 -6.96 3.59
N ALA A 201 10.02 -7.88 2.69
CA ALA A 201 10.79 -9.12 2.54
C ALA A 201 11.93 -9.05 1.52
N GLY A 202 12.06 -7.95 0.77
CA GLY A 202 13.11 -7.76 -0.23
C GLY A 202 13.08 -8.76 -1.38
N LYS A 203 11.91 -9.34 -1.67
CA LYS A 203 11.74 -10.31 -2.75
C LYS A 203 11.34 -9.60 -4.03
N PHE A 204 12.03 -9.91 -5.12
CA PHE A 204 11.61 -9.47 -6.45
C PHE A 204 10.42 -10.32 -6.89
N MET A 205 9.24 -9.73 -6.92
CA MET A 205 8.06 -10.38 -7.46
C MET A 205 8.06 -10.23 -8.97
N ARG A 206 8.12 -11.36 -9.68
CA ARG A 206 7.67 -11.43 -11.08
C ARG A 206 6.28 -12.04 -11.03
N THR A 207 5.27 -11.26 -11.33
CA THR A 207 3.93 -11.76 -11.65
C THR A 207 3.89 -11.98 -13.16
N ASP A 208 4.31 -13.14 -13.60
CA ASP A 208 4.01 -13.64 -14.94
C ASP A 208 2.54 -14.05 -15.00
#